data_e7df500dca96e0dc8621580a68d619ee
#
_entry.id   e7df500dca96e0dc8621580a68d619ee
#
_cell.length_a   1.000
_cell.length_b   1.000
_cell.length_c   1.000
_cell.angle_alpha   90.00
_cell.angle_beta   90.00
_cell.angle_gamma   90.00
#
_symmetry.space_group_name_H-M   'P 1'
#
loop_
_entity.id
_entity.type
_entity.pdbx_description
1 polymer ?
#
loop_
_entity_poly.entity_id
_entity_poly.type
_entity_poly.pdbx_seq_one_letter_code
_entity_poly.pdbx_strand_id
1 'polypeptide(L)'
;MKKFLLLIAFSLFFFGQLKAQKTDTLSITLDNVKYPYPVKYFPINTEGQDIKMAYMDVAPTSNANGKTAILFHGKNFGGYYWTNVIKALTNIGYRVIVPDQIGFGKSSKAFIHYSFHQMATWNKRLLDTLGVQKTVVLGHSMGGMLATRFALMYPEKTEKLLLENPIGLEDYKTFIPYITTAQQYQTELKTTAESVRKYYQGSYFTYWKPEYEFLVNIAGGVTNSSDYPRWAKVAALTYTMIYEQPVLYEFQNLKVPTVLFIGKEDKTIVGKGLLTPDQQALHGQYKLLGKQTAAKIIGAKIIEFDACGHIPHIEIPTEFLVALTGSL
;
A
#
# COMPACT_ATOMS: atom_id res chain seq x y z
N MET A 1 -23.42 -21.16 -72.06
CA MET A 1 -22.54 -21.73 -71.01
C MET A 1 -21.73 -20.59 -70.43
N LYS A 2 -22.14 -20.01 -69.23
CA LYS A 2 -21.46 -18.92 -68.57
C LYS A 2 -20.66 -19.53 -67.39
N LYS A 3 -19.35 -19.40 -67.45
CA LYS A 3 -18.45 -19.85 -66.32
C LYS A 3 -18.43 -18.80 -65.24
N PHE A 4 -18.90 -19.14 -64.03
CA PHE A 4 -18.74 -18.35 -62.83
C PHE A 4 -17.34 -18.62 -62.23
N LEU A 5 -16.49 -17.60 -62.16
CA LEU A 5 -15.25 -17.63 -61.42
C LEU A 5 -15.54 -17.22 -59.96
N LEU A 6 -15.29 -18.15 -59.03
CA LEU A 6 -15.38 -17.89 -57.60
C LEU A 6 -14.02 -17.32 -57.13
N LEU A 7 -13.98 -16.03 -56.75
CA LEU A 7 -12.81 -15.43 -56.09
C LEU A 7 -12.91 -15.72 -54.58
N ILE A 8 -12.01 -16.58 -54.10
CA ILE A 8 -11.83 -16.77 -52.66
C ILE A 8 -10.86 -15.71 -52.18
N ALA A 9 -11.38 -14.71 -51.41
CA ALA A 9 -10.55 -13.73 -50.72
C ALA A 9 -9.95 -14.33 -49.47
N PHE A 10 -8.65 -14.56 -49.47
CA PHE A 10 -7.88 -15.01 -48.32
C PHE A 10 -7.61 -13.81 -47.38
N SER A 11 -8.39 -13.66 -46.33
CA SER A 11 -8.14 -12.68 -45.26
C SER A 11 -6.95 -13.11 -44.44
N LEU A 12 -5.79 -12.52 -44.67
CA LEU A 12 -4.64 -12.65 -43.79
C LEU A 12 -4.92 -11.89 -42.49
N PHE A 13 -5.28 -12.63 -41.47
CA PHE A 13 -5.26 -12.12 -40.06
C PHE A 13 -3.79 -11.89 -39.65
N PHE A 14 -3.37 -10.64 -39.69
CA PHE A 14 -2.15 -10.21 -39.00
C PHE A 14 -2.38 -10.33 -37.51
N PHE A 15 -1.96 -11.43 -36.91
CA PHE A 15 -1.72 -11.51 -35.45
C PHE A 15 -0.52 -10.59 -35.16
N GLY A 16 -0.79 -9.34 -34.82
CA GLY A 16 0.19 -8.46 -34.22
C GLY A 16 0.61 -9.09 -32.90
N GLN A 17 1.84 -9.61 -32.83
CA GLN A 17 2.44 -9.98 -31.56
C GLN A 17 2.52 -8.71 -30.72
N LEU A 18 1.67 -8.58 -29.71
CA LEU A 18 1.84 -7.62 -28.62
C LEU A 18 3.20 -7.95 -27.97
N LYS A 19 4.25 -7.25 -28.40
CA LYS A 19 5.53 -7.28 -27.69
C LYS A 19 5.26 -6.78 -26.29
N ALA A 20 5.43 -7.63 -25.30
CA ALA A 20 5.41 -7.22 -23.90
C ALA A 20 6.35 -6.03 -23.74
N GLN A 21 5.83 -4.89 -23.30
CA GLN A 21 6.60 -3.68 -23.11
C GLN A 21 7.66 -4.00 -22.05
N LYS A 22 8.94 -3.93 -22.45
CA LYS A 22 10.07 -4.24 -21.56
C LYS A 22 10.07 -3.19 -20.44
N THR A 23 9.81 -3.63 -19.22
CA THR A 23 9.87 -2.75 -18.04
C THR A 23 11.32 -2.34 -17.80
N ASP A 24 11.57 -1.05 -17.62
CA ASP A 24 12.91 -0.54 -17.30
C ASP A 24 13.44 -1.15 -15.99
N THR A 25 14.75 -1.36 -15.94
CA THR A 25 15.40 -1.82 -14.70
C THR A 25 15.46 -0.68 -13.69
N LEU A 26 14.93 -0.91 -12.49
CA LEU A 26 14.97 0.05 -11.40
C LEU A 26 15.91 -0.44 -10.27
N SER A 27 16.57 0.52 -9.58
CA SER A 27 17.30 0.18 -8.36
C SER A 27 16.31 -0.26 -7.25
N ILE A 28 16.77 -1.11 -6.35
CA ILE A 28 15.92 -1.57 -5.21
C ILE A 28 15.59 -0.43 -4.22
N THR A 29 16.31 0.69 -4.29
CA THR A 29 16.05 1.92 -3.53
C THR A 29 15.36 2.99 -4.37
N LEU A 30 14.86 2.63 -5.55
CA LEU A 30 14.11 3.52 -6.45
C LEU A 30 14.81 4.85 -6.76
N ASP A 31 16.16 4.86 -6.82
CA ASP A 31 16.93 6.08 -7.01
C ASP A 31 16.59 6.77 -8.33
N ASN A 32 16.33 5.98 -9.37
CA ASN A 32 15.91 6.42 -10.69
C ASN A 32 14.38 6.66 -10.84
N VAL A 33 13.60 6.57 -9.75
CA VAL A 33 12.18 6.94 -9.74
C VAL A 33 12.02 8.34 -9.20
N LYS A 34 11.38 9.23 -9.98
CA LYS A 34 11.06 10.59 -9.54
C LYS A 34 9.87 10.57 -8.58
N TYR A 35 10.07 11.09 -7.36
CA TYR A 35 9.01 11.34 -6.41
C TYR A 35 8.36 12.71 -6.66
N PRO A 36 7.08 12.90 -6.24
CA PRO A 36 6.36 14.15 -6.50
C PRO A 36 6.94 15.36 -5.76
N TYR A 37 7.64 15.13 -4.65
CA TYR A 37 8.26 16.17 -3.83
C TYR A 37 9.68 15.76 -3.41
N PRO A 38 10.52 16.71 -2.95
CA PRO A 38 11.86 16.43 -2.49
C PRO A 38 11.90 15.38 -1.38
N VAL A 39 12.81 14.41 -1.52
CA VAL A 39 13.01 13.34 -0.55
C VAL A 39 14.16 13.69 0.38
N LYS A 40 13.92 13.55 1.66
CA LYS A 40 14.88 13.66 2.76
C LYS A 40 15.12 12.29 3.39
N TYR A 41 16.13 12.16 4.21
CA TYR A 41 16.48 10.91 4.88
C TYR A 41 16.61 11.12 6.38
N PHE A 42 15.96 10.25 7.15
CA PHE A 42 16.04 10.17 8.61
C PHE A 42 16.96 9.01 8.99
N PRO A 43 18.09 9.26 9.68
CA PRO A 43 19.01 8.20 10.08
C PRO A 43 18.44 7.38 11.24
N ILE A 44 18.64 6.07 11.17
CA ILE A 44 18.23 5.11 12.19
C ILE A 44 19.38 4.14 12.44
N ASN A 45 19.77 3.96 13.69
CA ASN A 45 20.62 2.86 14.11
C ASN A 45 19.75 1.78 14.76
N THR A 46 19.85 0.55 14.28
CA THR A 46 19.09 -0.60 14.76
C THR A 46 19.84 -1.90 14.48
N GLU A 47 19.85 -2.83 15.44
CA GLU A 47 20.52 -4.13 15.31
C GLU A 47 21.95 -4.03 14.77
N GLY A 48 22.70 -3.00 15.22
CA GLY A 48 24.08 -2.74 14.77
C GLY A 48 24.23 -2.25 13.34
N GLN A 49 23.12 -1.86 12.67
CA GLN A 49 23.11 -1.36 11.30
C GLN A 49 22.70 0.12 11.27
N ASP A 50 23.45 0.91 10.51
CA ASP A 50 23.09 2.29 10.17
C ASP A 50 22.23 2.26 8.90
N ILE A 51 20.97 2.61 9.05
CA ILE A 51 19.97 2.61 7.98
C ILE A 51 19.31 3.98 7.88
N LYS A 52 18.61 4.23 6.79
CA LYS A 52 17.92 5.50 6.57
C LYS A 52 16.48 5.30 6.11
N MET A 53 15.57 6.07 6.69
CA MET A 53 14.17 6.16 6.26
C MET A 53 14.02 7.37 5.35
N ALA A 54 13.62 7.15 4.10
CA ALA A 54 13.29 8.20 3.17
C ALA A 54 11.92 8.80 3.52
N TYR A 55 11.75 10.11 3.36
CA TYR A 55 10.47 10.76 3.57
C TYR A 55 10.35 12.05 2.75
N MET A 56 9.13 12.41 2.39
CA MET A 56 8.78 13.74 1.91
C MET A 56 8.17 14.54 3.06
N ASP A 57 8.47 15.84 3.13
CA ASP A 57 7.96 16.80 4.11
C ASP A 57 7.46 18.00 3.33
N VAL A 58 6.15 18.08 3.16
CA VAL A 58 5.51 19.00 2.23
C VAL A 58 4.74 20.07 3.00
N ALA A 59 5.15 21.30 2.83
CA ALA A 59 4.47 22.46 3.41
C ALA A 59 3.08 22.66 2.77
N PRO A 60 2.13 23.29 3.50
CA PRO A 60 0.85 23.67 2.90
C PRO A 60 1.05 24.62 1.72
N THR A 61 0.19 24.48 0.70
CA THR A 61 0.14 25.34 -0.48
C THR A 61 -0.87 26.47 -0.36
N SER A 62 -1.71 26.44 0.68
CA SER A 62 -2.61 27.50 1.11
C SER A 62 -2.19 28.03 2.47
N ASN A 63 -3.04 28.88 3.10
CA ASN A 63 -2.84 29.32 4.48
C ASN A 63 -2.73 28.11 5.41
N ALA A 64 -1.61 28.04 6.14
CA ALA A 64 -1.38 26.94 7.07
C ALA A 64 -2.44 26.91 8.17
N ASN A 65 -3.04 25.73 8.41
CA ASN A 65 -4.02 25.53 9.47
C ASN A 65 -3.40 25.05 10.79
N GLY A 66 -2.06 24.94 10.86
CA GLY A 66 -1.30 24.47 12.01
C GLY A 66 -1.32 22.95 12.21
N LYS A 67 -1.98 22.19 11.33
CA LYS A 67 -2.13 20.74 11.43
C LYS A 67 -1.16 19.99 10.52
N THR A 68 -0.86 18.76 10.93
CA THR A 68 0.00 17.84 10.17
C THR A 68 -0.74 16.54 9.89
N ALA A 69 -0.50 15.96 8.74
CA ALA A 69 -0.90 14.59 8.39
C ALA A 69 0.35 13.75 8.09
N ILE A 70 0.37 12.49 8.54
CA ILE A 70 1.35 11.48 8.15
C ILE A 70 0.67 10.37 7.35
N LEU A 71 1.28 9.95 6.22
CA LEU A 71 0.70 8.98 5.30
C LEU A 71 1.53 7.70 5.26
N PHE A 72 0.95 6.57 5.65
CA PHE A 72 1.60 5.26 5.64
C PHE A 72 1.13 4.43 4.45
N HIS A 73 2.07 4.10 3.57
CA HIS A 73 1.80 3.35 2.34
C HIS A 73 1.56 1.86 2.57
N GLY A 74 0.91 1.20 1.60
CA GLY A 74 0.73 -0.25 1.55
C GLY A 74 2.03 -1.02 1.22
N LYS A 75 2.01 -2.34 1.45
CA LYS A 75 3.08 -3.24 1.01
C LYS A 75 3.28 -3.10 -0.51
N ASN A 76 4.52 -3.12 -0.97
CA ASN A 76 4.93 -2.98 -2.37
C ASN A 76 4.82 -1.55 -2.95
N PHE A 77 4.47 -0.57 -2.13
CA PHE A 77 4.38 0.84 -2.53
C PHE A 77 5.42 1.71 -1.80
N GLY A 78 5.33 3.01 -2.02
CA GLY A 78 6.13 4.04 -1.37
C GLY A 78 5.43 5.39 -1.51
N GLY A 79 6.05 6.45 -1.02
CA GLY A 79 5.47 7.79 -1.01
C GLY A 79 5.04 8.33 -2.38
N TYR A 80 5.56 7.78 -3.46
CA TYR A 80 5.30 8.23 -4.83
C TYR A 80 3.81 8.15 -5.23
N TYR A 81 3.03 7.24 -4.68
CA TYR A 81 1.63 7.05 -5.09
C TYR A 81 0.63 7.97 -4.36
N TRP A 82 1.08 8.72 -3.37
CA TRP A 82 0.25 9.64 -2.60
C TRP A 82 0.06 11.04 -3.23
N THR A 83 0.50 11.26 -4.47
CA THR A 83 0.55 12.58 -5.12
C THR A 83 -0.75 13.38 -4.96
N ASN A 84 -1.91 12.79 -5.26
CA ASN A 84 -3.20 13.48 -5.22
C ASN A 84 -3.64 13.75 -3.77
N VAL A 85 -3.37 12.83 -2.85
CA VAL A 85 -3.66 12.99 -1.42
C VAL A 85 -2.82 14.11 -0.82
N ILE A 86 -1.51 14.16 -1.14
CA ILE A 86 -0.63 15.24 -0.69
C ILE A 86 -1.16 16.59 -1.17
N LYS A 87 -1.49 16.72 -2.47
CA LYS A 87 -2.03 17.94 -3.04
C LYS A 87 -3.33 18.39 -2.34
N ALA A 88 -4.26 17.46 -2.13
CA ALA A 88 -5.54 17.79 -1.48
C ALA A 88 -5.33 18.29 -0.05
N LEU A 89 -4.48 17.63 0.74
CA LEU A 89 -4.20 17.99 2.11
C LEU A 89 -3.44 19.33 2.22
N THR A 90 -2.42 19.55 1.37
CA THR A 90 -1.68 20.83 1.36
C THR A 90 -2.55 22.01 0.93
N ASN A 91 -3.51 21.78 0.01
CA ASN A 91 -4.45 22.80 -0.43
C ASN A 91 -5.44 23.26 0.66
N ILE A 92 -5.69 22.44 1.68
CA ILE A 92 -6.51 22.78 2.85
C ILE A 92 -5.67 23.14 4.08
N GLY A 93 -4.40 23.44 3.88
CA GLY A 93 -3.51 24.01 4.90
C GLY A 93 -2.74 23.00 5.75
N TYR A 94 -2.78 21.70 5.47
CA TYR A 94 -2.00 20.69 6.21
C TYR A 94 -0.54 20.66 5.76
N ARG A 95 0.40 20.50 6.72
CA ARG A 95 1.72 19.95 6.46
C ARG A 95 1.61 18.44 6.28
N VAL A 96 2.25 17.85 5.27
CA VAL A 96 2.12 16.43 4.97
C VAL A 96 3.46 15.73 5.03
N ILE A 97 3.60 14.73 5.90
CA ILE A 97 4.79 13.89 6.07
C ILE A 97 4.50 12.53 5.44
N VAL A 98 5.39 12.09 4.55
CA VAL A 98 5.17 10.83 3.80
C VAL A 98 6.44 9.98 3.87
N PRO A 99 6.59 9.13 4.89
CA PRO A 99 7.72 8.21 4.98
C PRO A 99 7.56 7.02 4.04
N ASP A 100 8.64 6.62 3.40
CA ASP A 100 8.81 5.26 2.92
C ASP A 100 9.23 4.41 4.11
N GLN A 101 8.45 3.43 4.49
CA GLN A 101 8.80 2.56 5.62
C GLN A 101 10.11 1.81 5.33
N ILE A 102 10.90 1.50 6.37
CA ILE A 102 12.11 0.68 6.20
C ILE A 102 11.75 -0.63 5.49
N GLY A 103 12.52 -0.97 4.47
CA GLY A 103 12.24 -2.10 3.58
C GLY A 103 11.53 -1.71 2.28
N PHE A 104 10.99 -0.50 2.16
CA PHE A 104 10.16 -0.07 1.02
C PHE A 104 10.69 1.21 0.37
N GLY A 105 10.17 1.53 -0.82
CA GLY A 105 10.44 2.77 -1.53
C GLY A 105 11.93 3.12 -1.62
N LYS A 106 12.28 4.36 -1.29
CA LYS A 106 13.67 4.86 -1.23
C LYS A 106 14.39 4.59 0.10
N SER A 107 13.72 3.94 1.06
CA SER A 107 14.33 3.56 2.34
C SER A 107 15.23 2.34 2.23
N SER A 108 16.13 2.18 3.21
CA SER A 108 17.06 1.05 3.29
C SER A 108 16.35 -0.30 3.24
N LYS A 109 16.94 -1.27 2.54
CA LYS A 109 16.50 -2.68 2.46
C LYS A 109 17.33 -3.51 3.44
N ALA A 110 17.14 -3.27 4.75
CA ALA A 110 17.93 -3.89 5.81
C ALA A 110 17.45 -5.31 6.14
N PHE A 111 18.36 -6.17 6.53
CA PHE A 111 18.05 -7.49 7.10
C PHE A 111 18.00 -7.36 8.62
N ILE A 112 16.80 -7.08 9.13
CA ILE A 112 16.50 -6.85 10.55
C ILE A 112 15.23 -7.59 10.93
N HIS A 113 14.92 -7.64 12.21
CA HIS A 113 13.60 -8.02 12.67
C HIS A 113 12.59 -6.91 12.34
N TYR A 114 11.57 -7.20 11.54
CA TYR A 114 10.51 -6.26 11.21
C TYR A 114 9.34 -6.41 12.18
N SER A 115 8.89 -5.30 12.78
CA SER A 115 7.66 -5.27 13.56
C SER A 115 6.92 -3.94 13.37
N PHE A 116 5.58 -3.99 13.48
CA PHE A 116 4.77 -2.77 13.46
C PHE A 116 5.10 -1.86 14.65
N HIS A 117 5.48 -2.41 15.80
CA HIS A 117 5.92 -1.64 16.96
C HIS A 117 7.19 -0.82 16.65
N GLN A 118 8.17 -1.46 16.02
CA GLN A 118 9.42 -0.80 15.64
C GLN A 118 9.20 0.26 14.56
N MET A 119 8.40 -0.05 13.53
CA MET A 119 8.03 0.93 12.51
C MET A 119 7.28 2.11 13.10
N ALA A 120 6.31 1.89 14.00
CA ALA A 120 5.60 2.97 14.70
C ALA A 120 6.56 3.85 15.51
N THR A 121 7.53 3.22 16.21
CA THR A 121 8.55 3.93 16.98
C THR A 121 9.43 4.81 16.08
N TRP A 122 9.87 4.33 14.93
CA TRP A 122 10.67 5.13 13.99
C TRP A 122 9.88 6.31 13.43
N ASN A 123 8.61 6.11 13.09
CA ASN A 123 7.74 7.18 12.62
C ASN A 123 7.48 8.23 13.72
N LYS A 124 7.30 7.80 14.98
CA LYS A 124 7.19 8.72 16.12
C LYS A 124 8.47 9.55 16.27
N ARG A 125 9.64 8.92 16.22
CA ARG A 125 10.95 9.62 16.29
C ARG A 125 11.14 10.61 15.14
N LEU A 126 10.72 10.26 13.92
CA LEU A 126 10.71 11.19 12.78
C LEU A 126 9.84 12.42 13.09
N LEU A 127 8.60 12.21 13.55
CA LEU A 127 7.68 13.30 13.91
C LEU A 127 8.25 14.18 15.02
N ASP A 128 8.90 13.60 16.04
CA ASP A 128 9.56 14.34 17.11
C ASP A 128 10.68 15.23 16.58
N THR A 129 11.54 14.68 15.71
CA THR A 129 12.64 15.41 15.06
C THR A 129 12.13 16.57 14.20
N LEU A 130 10.94 16.42 13.60
CA LEU A 130 10.30 17.45 12.78
C LEU A 130 9.46 18.43 13.60
N GLY A 131 9.45 18.33 14.94
CA GLY A 131 8.72 19.19 15.86
C GLY A 131 7.19 18.98 15.84
N VAL A 132 6.71 17.84 15.29
CA VAL A 132 5.28 17.54 15.19
C VAL A 132 4.79 16.93 16.51
N GLN A 133 3.92 17.67 17.21
CA GLN A 133 3.35 17.23 18.48
C GLN A 133 2.17 16.28 18.28
N LYS A 134 1.28 16.60 17.32
CA LYS A 134 0.08 15.80 17.03
C LYS A 134 -0.17 15.76 15.53
N THR A 135 -0.70 14.64 15.03
CA THR A 135 -0.89 14.42 13.59
C THR A 135 -2.13 13.59 13.28
N VAL A 136 -2.75 13.87 12.16
CA VAL A 136 -3.70 12.92 11.52
C VAL A 136 -2.87 11.80 10.90
N VAL A 137 -3.24 10.55 11.16
CA VAL A 137 -2.54 9.37 10.64
C VAL A 137 -3.44 8.69 9.62
N LEU A 138 -3.02 8.69 8.35
CA LEU A 138 -3.69 7.95 7.27
C LEU A 138 -2.84 6.73 6.90
N GLY A 139 -3.44 5.55 6.93
CA GLY A 139 -2.78 4.32 6.51
C GLY A 139 -3.58 3.56 5.46
N HIS A 140 -2.93 3.20 4.35
CA HIS A 140 -3.48 2.35 3.30
C HIS A 140 -2.94 0.91 3.43
N SER A 141 -3.82 -0.10 3.34
CA SER A 141 -3.41 -1.52 3.30
C SER A 141 -2.55 -1.92 4.51
N MET A 142 -1.31 -2.40 4.32
CA MET A 142 -0.32 -2.62 5.39
C MET A 142 -0.09 -1.36 6.23
N GLY A 143 -0.09 -0.19 5.60
CA GLY A 143 -0.02 1.09 6.29
C GLY A 143 -1.17 1.31 7.25
N GLY A 144 -2.32 0.68 7.03
CA GLY A 144 -3.46 0.66 7.95
C GLY A 144 -3.18 -0.14 9.23
N MET A 145 -2.49 -1.31 9.12
CA MET A 145 -2.01 -2.04 10.30
C MET A 145 -0.99 -1.20 11.09
N LEU A 146 -0.05 -0.56 10.39
CA LEU A 146 0.93 0.35 11.01
C LEU A 146 0.26 1.56 11.67
N ALA A 147 -0.72 2.19 11.00
CA ALA A 147 -1.46 3.33 11.52
C ALA A 147 -2.25 2.94 12.79
N THR A 148 -2.86 1.77 12.78
CA THR A 148 -3.54 1.21 13.97
C THR A 148 -2.54 1.01 15.10
N ARG A 149 -1.40 0.36 14.85
CA ARG A 149 -0.34 0.17 15.85
C ARG A 149 0.20 1.50 16.37
N PHE A 150 0.41 2.48 15.50
CA PHE A 150 0.85 3.82 15.87
C PHE A 150 -0.16 4.51 16.81
N ALA A 151 -1.45 4.48 16.47
CA ALA A 151 -2.49 5.11 17.27
C ALA A 151 -2.69 4.42 18.64
N LEU A 152 -2.49 3.10 18.72
CA LEU A 152 -2.52 2.34 19.97
C LEU A 152 -1.34 2.68 20.89
N MET A 153 -0.13 2.83 20.32
CA MET A 153 1.09 3.15 21.08
C MET A 153 1.20 4.63 21.47
N TYR A 154 0.70 5.52 20.61
CA TYR A 154 0.87 6.97 20.73
C TYR A 154 -0.46 7.71 20.53
N PRO A 155 -1.48 7.43 21.38
CA PRO A 155 -2.78 8.10 21.25
C PRO A 155 -2.68 9.62 21.44
N GLU A 156 -1.74 10.09 22.26
CA GLU A 156 -1.48 11.51 22.49
C GLU A 156 -0.92 12.23 21.26
N LYS A 157 -0.20 11.52 20.39
CA LYS A 157 0.31 12.03 19.12
C LYS A 157 -0.66 11.90 17.96
N THR A 158 -1.73 11.13 18.13
CA THR A 158 -2.71 10.84 17.07
C THR A 158 -3.94 11.72 17.25
N GLU A 159 -4.13 12.69 16.34
CA GLU A 159 -5.33 13.54 16.34
C GLU A 159 -6.54 12.78 15.81
N LYS A 160 -6.33 11.98 14.76
CA LYS A 160 -7.35 11.18 14.10
C LYS A 160 -6.68 10.02 13.35
N LEU A 161 -7.31 8.86 13.34
CA LEU A 161 -6.89 7.68 12.58
C LEU A 161 -7.79 7.51 11.36
N LEU A 162 -7.17 7.45 10.18
CA LEU A 162 -7.83 7.26 8.90
C LEU A 162 -7.31 5.97 8.28
N LEU A 163 -8.18 5.04 7.98
CA LEU A 163 -7.84 3.70 7.48
C LEU A 163 -8.45 3.50 6.08
N GLU A 164 -7.60 3.48 5.06
CA GLU A 164 -8.00 3.24 3.69
C GLU A 164 -7.74 1.78 3.33
N ASN A 165 -8.78 1.02 3.07
CA ASN A 165 -8.73 -0.41 2.77
C ASN A 165 -7.62 -1.14 3.54
N PRO A 166 -7.60 -1.03 4.90
CA PRO A 166 -6.53 -1.64 5.70
C PRO A 166 -6.57 -3.16 5.55
N ILE A 167 -5.39 -3.80 5.49
CA ILE A 167 -5.30 -5.24 5.72
C ILE A 167 -5.27 -5.53 7.22
N GLY A 168 -5.31 -6.83 7.61
CA GLY A 168 -5.33 -7.21 9.02
C GLY A 168 -6.69 -7.05 9.70
N LEU A 169 -7.77 -7.02 8.92
CA LEU A 169 -9.15 -7.07 9.41
C LEU A 169 -9.58 -8.51 9.74
N GLU A 170 -8.84 -9.50 9.25
CA GLU A 170 -8.92 -10.93 9.58
C GLU A 170 -7.58 -11.39 10.18
N ASP A 171 -7.62 -12.43 11.00
CA ASP A 171 -6.37 -13.10 11.45
C ASP A 171 -5.94 -14.14 10.44
N TYR A 172 -4.95 -13.81 9.63
CA TYR A 172 -4.42 -14.69 8.59
C TYR A 172 -3.94 -16.04 9.11
N LYS A 173 -3.50 -16.12 10.36
CA LYS A 173 -3.06 -17.37 10.99
C LYS A 173 -4.17 -18.42 11.13
N THR A 174 -5.44 -17.98 11.07
CA THR A 174 -6.58 -18.89 11.24
C THR A 174 -6.96 -19.64 9.96
N PHE A 175 -6.50 -19.17 8.79
CA PHE A 175 -6.90 -19.76 7.50
C PHE A 175 -5.79 -19.84 6.44
N ILE A 176 -4.71 -19.02 6.56
CA ILE A 176 -3.55 -19.13 5.68
C ILE A 176 -2.57 -20.13 6.28
N PRO A 177 -2.17 -21.18 5.52
CA PRO A 177 -1.14 -22.12 5.97
C PRO A 177 0.16 -21.39 6.31
N TYR A 178 0.76 -21.75 7.44
CA TYR A 178 2.05 -21.19 7.81
C TYR A 178 3.12 -21.61 6.80
N ILE A 179 3.90 -20.64 6.35
CA ILE A 179 5.11 -20.84 5.57
C ILE A 179 6.27 -20.09 6.21
N THR A 180 7.45 -20.69 6.19
CA THR A 180 8.65 -20.04 6.74
C THR A 180 9.05 -18.83 5.89
N THR A 181 9.78 -17.88 6.49
CA THR A 181 10.37 -16.76 5.75
C THR A 181 11.26 -17.25 4.59
N ALA A 182 11.92 -18.41 4.73
CA ALA A 182 12.72 -19.00 3.64
C ALA A 182 11.84 -19.44 2.46
N GLN A 183 10.70 -20.06 2.72
CA GLN A 183 9.75 -20.46 1.67
C GLN A 183 9.13 -19.22 1.00
N GLN A 184 8.74 -18.22 1.79
CA GLN A 184 8.25 -16.96 1.22
C GLN A 184 9.30 -16.26 0.37
N TYR A 185 10.57 -16.26 0.79
CA TYR A 185 11.66 -15.71 -0.02
C TYR A 185 11.78 -16.40 -1.38
N GLN A 186 11.65 -17.75 -1.45
CA GLN A 186 11.66 -18.47 -2.71
C GLN A 186 10.45 -18.10 -3.60
N THR A 187 9.33 -17.74 -3.00
CA THR A 187 8.16 -17.24 -3.72
C THR A 187 8.41 -15.84 -4.27
N GLU A 188 8.95 -14.93 -3.45
CA GLU A 188 9.27 -13.56 -3.87
C GLU A 188 10.29 -13.53 -5.02
N LEU A 189 11.29 -14.42 -5.01
CA LEU A 189 12.29 -14.53 -6.10
C LEU A 189 11.68 -14.85 -7.47
N LYS A 190 10.48 -15.42 -7.52
CA LYS A 190 9.76 -15.76 -8.76
C LYS A 190 8.87 -14.63 -9.27
N THR A 191 8.80 -13.51 -8.56
CA THR A 191 7.97 -12.38 -8.96
C THR A 191 8.49 -11.75 -10.26
N THR A 192 7.56 -11.45 -11.16
CA THR A 192 7.82 -10.79 -12.44
C THR A 192 6.85 -9.61 -12.62
N ALA A 193 7.14 -8.70 -13.55
CA ALA A 193 6.23 -7.61 -13.89
C ALA A 193 4.84 -8.14 -14.32
N GLU A 194 4.80 -9.28 -15.04
CA GLU A 194 3.54 -9.91 -15.44
C GLU A 194 2.76 -10.44 -14.24
N SER A 195 3.43 -11.12 -13.30
CA SER A 195 2.76 -11.62 -12.09
C SER A 195 2.26 -10.48 -11.20
N VAL A 196 2.99 -9.37 -11.12
CA VAL A 196 2.55 -8.13 -10.43
C VAL A 196 1.30 -7.58 -11.10
N ARG A 197 1.30 -7.42 -12.42
CA ARG A 197 0.13 -6.93 -13.18
C ARG A 197 -1.08 -7.81 -12.94
N LYS A 198 -0.93 -9.13 -13.10
CA LYS A 198 -2.02 -10.09 -12.87
C LYS A 198 -2.59 -9.99 -11.45
N TYR A 199 -1.73 -9.83 -10.46
CA TYR A 199 -2.17 -9.66 -9.08
C TYR A 199 -2.94 -8.35 -8.86
N TYR A 200 -2.44 -7.23 -9.38
CA TYR A 200 -3.11 -5.94 -9.24
C TYR A 200 -4.46 -5.92 -9.96
N GLN A 201 -4.53 -6.44 -11.18
CA GLN A 201 -5.77 -6.59 -11.94
C GLN A 201 -6.79 -7.48 -11.21
N GLY A 202 -6.36 -8.58 -10.61
CA GLY A 202 -7.25 -9.55 -9.98
C GLY A 202 -7.65 -9.25 -8.54
N SER A 203 -6.91 -8.35 -7.87
CA SER A 203 -7.10 -8.12 -6.44
C SER A 203 -7.28 -6.65 -6.05
N TYR A 204 -6.66 -5.70 -6.77
CA TYR A 204 -6.60 -4.31 -6.34
C TYR A 204 -7.58 -3.39 -7.04
N PHE A 205 -7.95 -3.66 -8.29
CA PHE A 205 -8.78 -2.78 -9.11
C PHE A 205 -10.02 -3.51 -9.59
N THR A 206 -11.12 -2.78 -9.70
CA THR A 206 -12.37 -3.31 -10.28
C THR A 206 -12.24 -3.56 -11.77
N TYR A 207 -11.58 -2.63 -12.47
CA TYR A 207 -11.10 -2.80 -13.84
C TYR A 207 -9.78 -2.11 -14.05
N TRP A 208 -9.01 -2.68 -15.00
CA TRP A 208 -7.69 -2.16 -15.32
C TRP A 208 -7.79 -0.93 -16.23
N LYS A 209 -7.05 0.12 -15.87
CA LYS A 209 -6.87 1.30 -16.69
C LYS A 209 -5.38 1.52 -17.02
N PRO A 210 -5.06 2.09 -18.21
CA PRO A 210 -3.66 2.35 -18.58
C PRO A 210 -2.90 3.21 -17.55
N GLU A 211 -3.58 4.14 -16.89
CA GLU A 211 -2.98 4.99 -15.86
C GLU A 211 -2.46 4.25 -14.62
N TYR A 212 -2.82 2.97 -14.43
CA TYR A 212 -2.31 2.16 -13.32
C TYR A 212 -0.99 1.45 -13.63
N GLU A 213 -0.55 1.46 -14.93
CA GLU A 213 0.70 0.81 -15.35
C GLU A 213 1.93 1.33 -14.60
N PHE A 214 1.95 2.57 -14.11
CA PHE A 214 3.07 3.08 -13.36
C PHE A 214 3.35 2.25 -12.08
N LEU A 215 2.33 1.69 -11.45
CA LEU A 215 2.49 0.81 -10.28
C LEU A 215 3.18 -0.49 -10.66
N VAL A 216 2.78 -1.08 -11.80
CA VAL A 216 3.41 -2.30 -12.34
C VAL A 216 4.84 -2.00 -12.80
N ASN A 217 5.07 -0.87 -13.47
CA ASN A 217 6.39 -0.48 -13.95
C ASN A 217 7.39 -0.29 -12.80
N ILE A 218 6.94 0.25 -11.66
CA ILE A 218 7.80 0.37 -10.48
C ILE A 218 8.07 -1.00 -9.85
N ALA A 219 7.04 -1.75 -9.50
CA ALA A 219 7.21 -3.04 -8.84
C ALA A 219 7.91 -4.07 -9.76
N GLY A 220 7.56 -4.12 -11.03
CA GLY A 220 8.19 -4.99 -12.03
C GLY A 220 9.60 -4.54 -12.42
N GLY A 221 9.85 -3.22 -12.48
CA GLY A 221 11.20 -2.70 -12.79
C GLY A 221 12.24 -3.09 -11.73
N VAL A 222 11.83 -3.17 -10.47
CA VAL A 222 12.69 -3.65 -9.38
C VAL A 222 13.04 -5.14 -9.57
N THR A 223 12.15 -5.97 -10.12
CA THR A 223 12.44 -7.40 -10.35
C THR A 223 13.55 -7.63 -11.38
N ASN A 224 13.86 -6.63 -12.21
CA ASN A 224 14.96 -6.68 -13.18
C ASN A 224 16.32 -6.27 -12.58
N SER A 225 16.38 -5.81 -11.32
CA SER A 225 17.61 -5.40 -10.65
C SER A 225 18.50 -6.60 -10.31
N SER A 226 19.82 -6.46 -10.44
CA SER A 226 20.78 -7.44 -9.90
C SER A 226 20.66 -7.60 -8.38
N ASP A 227 20.21 -6.56 -7.67
CA ASP A 227 20.00 -6.55 -6.22
C ASP A 227 18.62 -7.05 -5.80
N TYR A 228 17.79 -7.51 -6.76
CA TYR A 228 16.45 -8.02 -6.46
C TYR A 228 16.41 -9.09 -5.36
N PRO A 229 17.38 -10.01 -5.23
CA PRO A 229 17.41 -10.95 -4.12
C PRO A 229 17.35 -10.31 -2.73
N ARG A 230 17.97 -9.12 -2.56
CA ARG A 230 17.86 -8.34 -1.32
C ARG A 230 16.44 -7.80 -1.10
N TRP A 231 15.84 -7.26 -2.14
CA TRP A 231 14.43 -6.82 -2.10
C TRP A 231 13.49 -7.99 -1.75
N ALA A 232 13.61 -9.12 -2.45
CA ALA A 232 12.80 -10.32 -2.22
C ALA A 232 12.93 -10.84 -0.78
N LYS A 233 14.14 -10.78 -0.20
CA LYS A 233 14.35 -11.17 1.21
C LYS A 233 13.62 -10.24 2.16
N VAL A 234 13.66 -8.93 1.94
CA VAL A 234 12.92 -7.95 2.75
C VAL A 234 11.41 -8.09 2.55
N ALA A 235 10.95 -8.36 1.32
CA ALA A 235 9.54 -8.64 1.04
C ALA A 235 9.02 -9.87 1.81
N ALA A 236 9.86 -10.92 1.94
CA ALA A 236 9.54 -12.10 2.74
C ALA A 236 9.51 -11.80 4.24
N LEU A 237 10.48 -11.03 4.76
CA LEU A 237 10.50 -10.62 6.17
C LEU A 237 9.27 -9.79 6.55
N THR A 238 8.88 -8.85 5.68
CA THR A 238 7.69 -8.02 5.91
C THR A 238 6.38 -8.78 5.70
N TYR A 239 6.35 -9.81 4.86
CA TYR A 239 5.22 -10.74 4.80
C TYR A 239 5.05 -11.48 6.14
N THR A 240 6.13 -12.03 6.70
CA THR A 240 6.14 -12.68 8.02
C THR A 240 5.63 -11.73 9.11
N MET A 241 6.08 -10.46 9.12
CA MET A 241 5.59 -9.43 10.03
C MET A 241 4.07 -9.27 9.93
N ILE A 242 3.52 -9.14 8.73
CA ILE A 242 2.07 -8.99 8.52
C ILE A 242 1.31 -10.22 9.03
N TYR A 243 1.80 -11.42 8.72
CA TYR A 243 1.18 -12.69 9.10
C TYR A 243 1.17 -12.90 10.62
N GLU A 244 2.29 -12.59 11.30
CA GLU A 244 2.50 -12.91 12.72
C GLU A 244 1.99 -11.83 13.69
N GLN A 245 1.71 -10.61 13.21
CA GLN A 245 1.39 -9.46 14.06
C GLN A 245 0.00 -8.88 13.78
N PRO A 246 -1.08 -9.63 14.03
CA PRO A 246 -2.44 -9.13 13.85
C PRO A 246 -2.73 -7.95 14.77
N VAL A 247 -3.48 -6.96 14.26
CA VAL A 247 -3.93 -5.78 15.03
C VAL A 247 -5.41 -5.83 15.40
N LEU A 248 -6.17 -6.75 14.77
CA LEU A 248 -7.63 -6.81 14.89
C LEU A 248 -8.15 -7.09 16.31
N TYR A 249 -7.34 -7.69 17.17
CA TYR A 249 -7.69 -8.00 18.54
C TYR A 249 -7.62 -6.79 19.47
N GLU A 250 -7.08 -5.67 18.97
CA GLU A 250 -6.87 -4.46 19.77
C GLU A 250 -7.71 -3.26 19.27
N PHE A 251 -8.56 -3.43 18.25
CA PHE A 251 -9.39 -2.34 17.72
C PHE A 251 -10.26 -1.67 18.78
N GLN A 252 -10.80 -2.42 19.75
CA GLN A 252 -11.58 -1.88 20.86
C GLN A 252 -10.77 -1.00 21.82
N ASN A 253 -9.43 -1.06 21.76
CA ASN A 253 -8.54 -0.27 22.60
C ASN A 253 -8.17 1.10 21.98
N LEU A 254 -8.59 1.34 20.73
CA LEU A 254 -8.37 2.63 20.06
C LEU A 254 -9.15 3.73 20.77
N LYS A 255 -8.44 4.79 21.17
CA LYS A 255 -8.98 5.94 21.93
C LYS A 255 -9.12 7.21 21.09
N VAL A 256 -8.79 7.14 19.81
CA VAL A 256 -8.76 8.30 18.92
C VAL A 256 -9.92 8.23 17.91
N PRO A 257 -10.46 9.37 17.46
CA PRO A 257 -11.47 9.40 16.41
C PRO A 257 -10.97 8.63 15.19
N THR A 258 -11.75 7.65 14.72
CA THR A 258 -11.35 6.74 13.63
C THR A 258 -12.35 6.78 12.49
N VAL A 259 -11.84 6.81 11.25
CA VAL A 259 -12.66 6.70 10.03
C VAL A 259 -12.08 5.60 9.15
N LEU A 260 -12.93 4.70 8.69
CA LEU A 260 -12.59 3.68 7.70
C LEU A 260 -13.12 4.10 6.33
N PHE A 261 -12.28 4.03 5.32
CA PHE A 261 -12.60 4.20 3.90
C PHE A 261 -12.48 2.84 3.23
N ILE A 262 -13.58 2.29 2.75
CA ILE A 262 -13.66 0.91 2.27
C ILE A 262 -14.18 0.86 0.83
N GLY A 263 -13.31 0.50 -0.10
CA GLY A 263 -13.70 0.03 -1.43
C GLY A 263 -14.28 -1.38 -1.30
N LYS A 264 -15.56 -1.54 -1.61
CA LYS A 264 -16.30 -2.78 -1.34
C LYS A 264 -15.92 -3.94 -2.28
N GLU A 265 -15.32 -3.63 -3.42
CA GLU A 265 -14.86 -4.61 -4.41
C GLU A 265 -13.41 -5.04 -4.20
N ASP A 266 -12.79 -4.66 -3.09
CA ASP A 266 -11.45 -5.13 -2.70
C ASP A 266 -11.44 -6.66 -2.50
N LYS A 267 -10.50 -7.33 -3.18
CA LYS A 267 -10.33 -8.79 -3.16
C LYS A 267 -8.96 -9.20 -2.59
N THR A 268 -8.36 -8.29 -1.81
CA THR A 268 -7.05 -8.51 -1.23
C THR A 268 -7.11 -9.52 -0.08
N ILE A 269 -6.31 -10.58 -0.22
CA ILE A 269 -6.06 -11.56 0.84
C ILE A 269 -4.55 -11.75 0.94
N VAL A 270 -3.97 -11.52 2.11
CA VAL A 270 -2.54 -11.81 2.35
C VAL A 270 -2.35 -13.32 2.29
N GLY A 271 -1.42 -13.78 1.44
CA GLY A 271 -1.22 -15.23 1.22
C GLY A 271 -2.25 -15.90 0.31
N LYS A 272 -3.05 -15.14 -0.45
CA LYS A 272 -4.10 -15.63 -1.35
C LYS A 272 -3.69 -16.83 -2.21
N GLY A 273 -2.44 -16.84 -2.70
CA GLY A 273 -1.93 -17.92 -3.54
C GLY A 273 -1.77 -19.28 -2.83
N LEU A 274 -1.90 -19.33 -1.51
CA LEU A 274 -1.86 -20.54 -0.69
C LEU A 274 -3.26 -21.15 -0.46
N LEU A 275 -4.31 -20.49 -0.93
CA LEU A 275 -5.71 -20.88 -0.75
C LEU A 275 -6.29 -21.49 -2.03
N THR A 276 -7.18 -22.46 -1.85
CA THR A 276 -8.05 -22.94 -2.94
C THR A 276 -9.06 -21.85 -3.34
N PRO A 277 -9.67 -21.92 -4.55
CA PRO A 277 -10.71 -20.97 -4.96
C PRO A 277 -11.86 -20.87 -3.95
N ASP A 278 -12.33 -22.00 -3.39
CA ASP A 278 -13.41 -22.00 -2.39
C ASP A 278 -13.03 -21.29 -1.11
N GLN A 279 -11.79 -21.49 -0.63
CA GLN A 279 -11.26 -20.76 0.53
C GLN A 279 -11.13 -19.26 0.23
N GLN A 280 -10.67 -18.88 -0.97
CA GLN A 280 -10.58 -17.48 -1.38
C GLN A 280 -11.96 -16.79 -1.39
N ALA A 281 -13.03 -17.52 -1.70
CA ALA A 281 -14.38 -16.98 -1.69
C ALA A 281 -14.92 -16.68 -0.28
N LEU A 282 -14.32 -17.28 0.76
CA LEU A 282 -14.73 -17.09 2.16
C LEU A 282 -14.04 -15.91 2.86
N HIS A 283 -12.91 -15.41 2.31
CA HIS A 283 -12.05 -14.42 2.95
C HIS A 283 -11.91 -13.16 2.10
N GLY A 284 -11.36 -12.09 2.69
CA GLY A 284 -11.18 -10.82 2.00
C GLY A 284 -12.50 -10.13 1.62
N GLN A 285 -13.57 -10.38 2.36
CA GLN A 285 -14.89 -9.81 2.12
C GLN A 285 -14.97 -8.38 2.70
N TYR A 286 -14.30 -7.41 2.08
CA TYR A 286 -14.16 -6.04 2.61
C TYR A 286 -15.48 -5.35 2.89
N LYS A 287 -16.52 -5.64 2.09
CA LYS A 287 -17.91 -5.20 2.34
C LYS A 287 -18.44 -5.57 3.74
N LEU A 288 -18.02 -6.71 4.27
CA LEU A 288 -18.38 -7.17 5.61
C LEU A 288 -17.32 -6.78 6.64
N LEU A 289 -16.05 -6.96 6.32
CA LEU A 289 -14.92 -6.73 7.21
C LEU A 289 -14.84 -5.26 7.66
N GLY A 290 -15.11 -4.30 6.77
CA GLY A 290 -15.14 -2.88 7.12
C GLY A 290 -16.18 -2.59 8.20
N LYS A 291 -17.40 -3.08 8.05
CA LYS A 291 -18.49 -2.90 9.05
C LYS A 291 -18.18 -3.60 10.37
N GLN A 292 -17.69 -4.83 10.31
CA GLN A 292 -17.30 -5.59 11.50
C GLN A 292 -16.17 -4.91 12.27
N THR A 293 -15.22 -4.31 11.56
CA THR A 293 -14.11 -3.56 12.17
C THR A 293 -14.60 -2.26 12.78
N ALA A 294 -15.42 -1.48 12.06
CA ALA A 294 -15.98 -0.25 12.58
C ALA A 294 -16.81 -0.50 13.85
N ALA A 295 -17.56 -1.60 13.92
CA ALA A 295 -18.33 -1.98 15.10
C ALA A 295 -17.46 -2.31 16.34
N LYS A 296 -16.19 -2.67 16.16
CA LYS A 296 -15.23 -2.91 17.25
C LYS A 296 -14.59 -1.63 17.80
N ILE A 297 -14.64 -0.53 17.06
CA ILE A 297 -13.97 0.73 17.42
C ILE A 297 -15.02 1.73 17.88
N ILE A 298 -14.94 2.15 19.13
CA ILE A 298 -15.92 3.07 19.72
C ILE A 298 -15.96 4.39 18.94
N GLY A 299 -17.13 4.75 18.42
CA GLY A 299 -17.34 5.99 17.68
C GLY A 299 -16.71 6.04 16.29
N ALA A 300 -16.24 4.90 15.76
CA ALA A 300 -15.72 4.86 14.39
C ALA A 300 -16.80 5.19 13.36
N LYS A 301 -16.36 5.90 12.31
CA LYS A 301 -17.17 6.12 11.11
C LYS A 301 -16.68 5.22 9.99
N ILE A 302 -17.58 4.81 9.11
CA ILE A 302 -17.25 4.08 7.90
C ILE A 302 -17.79 4.82 6.69
N ILE A 303 -16.97 4.95 5.66
CA ILE A 303 -17.33 5.48 4.35
C ILE A 303 -17.05 4.38 3.34
N GLU A 304 -18.07 3.90 2.67
CA GLU A 304 -18.01 2.79 1.72
C GLU A 304 -18.10 3.31 0.29
N PHE A 305 -17.28 2.75 -0.61
CA PHE A 305 -17.27 3.04 -2.04
C PHE A 305 -17.73 1.78 -2.79
N ASP A 306 -18.88 1.86 -3.48
CA ASP A 306 -19.54 0.70 -4.09
C ASP A 306 -18.74 0.04 -5.21
N ALA A 307 -18.22 0.84 -6.14
CA ALA A 307 -17.50 0.35 -7.33
C ALA A 307 -15.99 0.65 -7.22
N CYS A 308 -15.37 0.28 -6.10
CA CYS A 308 -13.98 0.56 -5.83
C CYS A 308 -13.29 -0.64 -5.18
N GLY A 309 -12.07 -0.93 -5.62
CA GLY A 309 -11.20 -1.98 -5.10
C GLY A 309 -10.32 -1.50 -3.95
N HIS A 310 -9.06 -1.96 -3.98
CA HIS A 310 -8.12 -1.84 -2.86
C HIS A 310 -7.50 -0.44 -2.69
N ILE A 311 -7.43 0.37 -3.77
CA ILE A 311 -6.67 1.62 -3.76
C ILE A 311 -7.58 2.81 -4.14
N PRO A 312 -8.54 3.20 -3.27
CA PRO A 312 -9.51 4.26 -3.56
C PRO A 312 -8.89 5.59 -4.00
N HIS A 313 -7.78 6.02 -3.39
CA HIS A 313 -7.10 7.27 -3.76
C HIS A 313 -6.52 7.29 -5.19
N ILE A 314 -6.42 6.12 -5.85
CA ILE A 314 -6.00 5.99 -7.25
C ILE A 314 -7.18 5.64 -8.14
N GLU A 315 -8.06 4.73 -7.72
CA GLU A 315 -9.13 4.20 -8.55
C GLU A 315 -10.29 5.19 -8.73
N ILE A 316 -10.63 5.90 -7.65
CA ILE A 316 -11.72 6.90 -7.59
C ILE A 316 -11.26 8.17 -6.86
N PRO A 317 -10.21 8.85 -7.37
CA PRO A 317 -9.54 9.93 -6.64
C PRO A 317 -10.47 11.07 -6.23
N THR A 318 -11.44 11.44 -7.05
CA THR A 318 -12.34 12.56 -6.76
C THR A 318 -13.22 12.25 -5.55
N GLU A 319 -13.90 11.11 -5.56
CA GLU A 319 -14.80 10.68 -4.48
C GLU A 319 -14.02 10.43 -3.18
N PHE A 320 -12.87 9.78 -3.29
CA PHE A 320 -12.01 9.53 -2.14
C PHE A 320 -11.52 10.83 -1.49
N LEU A 321 -11.04 11.80 -2.29
CA LEU A 321 -10.51 13.06 -1.77
C LEU A 321 -11.59 13.92 -1.12
N VAL A 322 -12.81 13.92 -1.65
CA VAL A 322 -13.97 14.58 -1.01
C VAL A 322 -14.28 13.93 0.34
N ALA A 323 -14.33 12.59 0.39
CA ALA A 323 -14.57 11.84 1.63
C ALA A 323 -13.44 12.07 2.65
N LEU A 324 -12.18 12.05 2.22
CA LEU A 324 -11.00 12.30 3.04
C LEU A 324 -11.04 13.68 3.67
N THR A 325 -11.17 14.72 2.85
CA THR A 325 -11.16 16.13 3.34
C THR A 325 -12.38 16.43 4.21
N GLY A 326 -13.55 15.87 3.90
CA GLY A 326 -14.75 15.97 4.74
C GLY A 326 -14.65 15.23 6.08
N SER A 327 -13.65 14.38 6.24
CA SER A 327 -13.42 13.61 7.47
C SER A 327 -12.36 14.26 8.40
N LEU A 328 -11.72 15.34 7.98
CA LEU A 328 -10.70 16.07 8.75
C LEU A 328 -11.31 17.16 9.62
#